data_59457c28cc556de93d01665588520970
#
_entry.id   59457c28cc556de93d01665588520970
#
_cell.length_a   1.000
_cell.length_b   1.000
_cell.length_c   1.000
_cell.angle_alpha   90.00
_cell.angle_beta   90.00
_cell.angle_gamma   90.00
#
_symmetry.space_group_name_H-M   'P 1'
#
loop_
_entity.id
_entity.type
_entity.pdbx_description
1 polymer ?
#
loop_
_entity_poly.entity_id
_entity_poly.type
_entity_poly.pdbx_seq_one_letter_code
_entity_poly.pdbx_strand_id
1 'polypeptide(L)'
;MKKKIIFLVAAALMLNSCDDLFEPAIENFKDVEQMYDDAQYAQGFLVNVYRCVPGYYDNSEYATDDAVINQKNNAFLTMATGGWTSRLWTPINQWTNSFSSIQYINLFLENVDKVRWSDDAEKAQLFARRTKGEAYGLRGMFLYYLLRAHAGFGENGELLGVPRLTEYLTINSDLNLPRASFADCVQQIYSDLEKAEELLPWEYNDVNEVPADFQSITQDKGK
;
A
#
# COMPACT_ATOMS: atom_id res chain seq x y z
N MET A 1 -45.27 29.75 41.46
CA MET A 1 -43.83 29.76 41.22
C MET A 1 -43.23 28.35 41.09
N LYS A 2 -43.50 27.38 41.97
CA LYS A 2 -42.94 26.02 41.96
C LYS A 2 -43.19 25.25 40.66
N LYS A 3 -44.39 25.34 40.07
CA LYS A 3 -44.70 24.64 38.78
C LYS A 3 -43.93 25.17 37.57
N LYS A 4 -43.61 26.46 37.54
CA LYS A 4 -42.79 27.05 36.45
C LYS A 4 -41.31 26.64 36.53
N ILE A 5 -40.79 26.46 37.76
CA ILE A 5 -39.41 26.00 37.99
C ILE A 5 -39.26 24.55 37.59
N ILE A 6 -40.26 23.68 37.88
CA ILE A 6 -40.24 22.26 37.45
C ILE A 6 -40.27 22.14 35.93
N PHE A 7 -41.02 22.98 35.25
CA PHE A 7 -41.09 22.98 33.78
C PHE A 7 -39.78 23.46 33.14
N LEU A 8 -39.09 24.40 33.74
CA LEU A 8 -37.79 24.92 33.30
C LEU A 8 -36.67 23.89 33.50
N VAL A 9 -36.70 23.13 34.62
CA VAL A 9 -35.73 22.06 34.91
C VAL A 9 -35.97 20.86 33.98
N ALA A 10 -37.22 20.48 33.70
CA ALA A 10 -37.56 19.44 32.74
C ALA A 10 -37.14 19.81 31.30
N ALA A 11 -37.31 21.07 30.91
CA ALA A 11 -36.87 21.54 29.58
C ALA A 11 -35.32 21.59 29.46
N ALA A 12 -34.58 21.93 30.55
CA ALA A 12 -33.14 21.90 30.56
C ALA A 12 -32.55 20.48 30.52
N LEU A 13 -33.25 19.46 31.03
CA LEU A 13 -32.87 18.06 30.98
C LEU A 13 -33.09 17.45 29.59
N MET A 14 -33.99 18.02 28.79
CA MET A 14 -34.22 17.56 27.39
C MET A 14 -33.19 18.08 26.39
N LEU A 15 -32.38 19.08 26.77
CA LEU A 15 -31.37 19.67 25.90
C LEU A 15 -30.02 18.90 25.90
N ASN A 16 -29.84 17.93 26.79
CA ASN A 16 -28.63 17.12 26.88
C ASN A 16 -28.79 15.73 26.26
N SER A 17 -29.86 15.48 25.54
CA SER A 17 -30.10 14.20 24.87
C SER A 17 -29.98 14.39 23.37
N CYS A 18 -28.93 13.89 22.78
CA CYS A 18 -28.73 13.60 21.34
C CYS A 18 -27.51 14.24 20.69
N ASP A 19 -26.33 14.08 21.27
CA ASP A 19 -25.12 14.22 20.43
C ASP A 19 -24.92 12.94 19.57
N ASP A 20 -25.27 11.77 20.08
CA ASP A 20 -25.13 10.48 19.39
C ASP A 20 -26.16 10.22 18.25
N LEU A 21 -27.28 10.97 18.21
CA LEU A 21 -28.35 10.67 17.25
C LEU A 21 -28.06 11.15 15.82
N PHE A 22 -27.10 12.04 15.66
CA PHE A 22 -26.69 12.60 14.36
C PHE A 22 -25.31 12.17 13.90
N GLU A 23 -24.59 11.36 14.69
CA GLU A 23 -23.44 10.65 14.17
C GLU A 23 -23.94 9.49 13.29
N PRO A 24 -23.72 9.54 11.96
CA PRO A 24 -24.03 8.39 11.13
C PRO A 24 -23.24 7.21 11.71
N ALA A 25 -23.93 6.13 12.03
CA ALA A 25 -23.28 4.88 12.39
C ALA A 25 -22.41 4.46 11.20
N ILE A 26 -21.12 4.82 11.26
CA ILE A 26 -20.12 4.42 10.26
C ILE A 26 -19.75 2.97 10.59
N GLU A 27 -20.73 2.07 10.54
CA GLU A 27 -20.58 0.64 10.88
C GLU A 27 -19.62 -0.10 9.93
N ASN A 28 -19.22 0.53 8.81
CA ASN A 28 -18.40 -0.10 7.78
C ASN A 28 -16.99 0.50 7.66
N PHE A 29 -16.62 1.48 8.47
CA PHE A 29 -15.25 1.98 8.52
C PHE A 29 -14.53 1.42 9.73
N LYS A 30 -13.54 0.58 9.50
CA LYS A 30 -12.61 0.16 10.53
C LYS A 30 -11.52 1.22 10.67
N ASP A 31 -11.32 1.75 11.86
CA ASP A 31 -10.20 2.61 12.16
C ASP A 31 -8.89 1.84 12.13
N VAL A 32 -7.78 2.56 11.91
CA VAL A 32 -6.45 1.93 11.84
C VAL A 32 -6.10 1.22 13.16
N GLU A 33 -6.54 1.77 14.29
CA GLU A 33 -6.33 1.18 15.62
C GLU A 33 -6.95 -0.22 15.76
N GLN A 34 -8.00 -0.53 15.03
CA GLN A 34 -8.60 -1.87 15.06
C GLN A 34 -7.67 -2.96 14.54
N MET A 35 -6.63 -2.60 13.77
CA MET A 35 -5.60 -3.57 13.38
C MET A 35 -4.77 -4.08 14.55
N TYR A 36 -4.71 -3.35 15.68
CA TYR A 36 -3.89 -3.77 16.82
C TYR A 36 -4.40 -5.05 17.47
N ASP A 37 -5.71 -5.24 17.48
CA ASP A 37 -6.37 -6.41 18.06
C ASP A 37 -6.87 -7.42 17.01
N ASP A 38 -6.74 -7.09 15.72
CA ASP A 38 -7.20 -7.92 14.59
C ASP A 38 -6.06 -8.17 13.60
N ALA A 39 -5.27 -9.23 13.84
CA ALA A 39 -4.16 -9.63 12.98
C ALA A 39 -4.60 -9.91 11.53
N GLN A 40 -5.84 -10.40 11.31
CA GLN A 40 -6.37 -10.65 9.98
C GLN A 40 -6.65 -9.33 9.24
N TYR A 41 -7.16 -8.33 9.95
CA TYR A 41 -7.35 -7.00 9.40
C TYR A 41 -6.00 -6.35 9.08
N ALA A 42 -5.01 -6.47 9.97
CA ALA A 42 -3.65 -6.00 9.71
C ALA A 42 -3.04 -6.64 8.46
N GLN A 43 -3.18 -7.96 8.28
CA GLN A 43 -2.77 -8.65 7.05
C GLN A 43 -3.53 -8.15 5.81
N GLY A 44 -4.77 -7.73 5.96
CA GLY A 44 -5.59 -7.19 4.88
C GLY A 44 -4.94 -6.03 4.15
N PHE A 45 -4.12 -5.21 4.84
CA PHE A 45 -3.35 -4.14 4.20
C PHE A 45 -2.36 -4.70 3.18
N LEU A 46 -1.59 -5.73 3.54
CA LEU A 46 -0.66 -6.36 2.61
C LEU A 46 -1.38 -7.11 1.49
N VAL A 47 -2.51 -7.75 1.77
CA VAL A 47 -3.32 -8.41 0.74
C VAL A 47 -3.79 -7.41 -0.33
N ASN A 48 -4.21 -6.21 0.08
CA ASN A 48 -4.55 -5.14 -0.86
C ASN A 48 -3.35 -4.71 -1.70
N VAL A 49 -2.17 -4.63 -1.10
CA VAL A 49 -0.92 -4.33 -1.80
C VAL A 49 -0.58 -5.42 -2.83
N TYR A 50 -0.68 -6.69 -2.46
CA TYR A 50 -0.46 -7.82 -3.39
C TYR A 50 -1.40 -7.78 -4.60
N ARG A 51 -2.65 -7.35 -4.43
CA ARG A 51 -3.60 -7.21 -5.54
C ARG A 51 -3.19 -6.16 -6.58
N CYS A 52 -2.34 -5.21 -6.18
CA CYS A 52 -1.83 -4.16 -7.05
C CYS A 52 -0.51 -4.53 -7.73
N VAL A 53 0.08 -5.69 -7.40
CA VAL A 53 1.29 -6.19 -8.06
C VAL A 53 0.99 -6.37 -9.55
N PRO A 54 1.81 -5.80 -10.45
CA PRO A 54 1.64 -5.97 -11.88
C PRO A 54 1.61 -7.45 -12.28
N GLY A 55 0.70 -7.80 -13.17
CA GLY A 55 0.60 -9.16 -13.68
C GLY A 55 1.88 -9.61 -14.38
N TYR A 56 2.10 -10.92 -14.40
CA TYR A 56 3.24 -11.53 -15.10
C TYR A 56 3.25 -11.22 -16.61
N TYR A 57 2.06 -11.18 -17.21
CA TYR A 57 1.90 -10.91 -18.64
C TYR A 57 1.65 -9.42 -18.86
N ASP A 58 2.52 -8.77 -19.61
CA ASP A 58 2.28 -7.46 -20.16
C ASP A 58 2.19 -7.56 -21.70
N ASN A 59 1.35 -6.73 -22.28
CA ASN A 59 1.11 -6.72 -23.71
C ASN A 59 2.10 -5.81 -24.47
N SER A 60 3.25 -5.51 -23.90
CA SER A 60 4.24 -4.58 -24.47
C SER A 60 4.79 -5.05 -25.81
N GLU A 61 4.73 -6.35 -26.09
CA GLU A 61 5.08 -6.94 -27.39
C GLU A 61 4.29 -6.31 -28.54
N TYR A 62 3.05 -5.86 -28.29
CA TYR A 62 2.23 -5.17 -29.30
C TYR A 62 2.71 -3.76 -29.64
N ALA A 63 3.70 -3.24 -28.91
CA ALA A 63 4.37 -1.98 -29.22
C ALA A 63 5.70 -2.19 -29.99
N THR A 64 6.05 -3.44 -30.31
CA THR A 64 7.27 -3.82 -31.03
C THR A 64 6.93 -4.36 -32.40
N ASP A 65 7.94 -4.82 -33.13
CA ASP A 65 7.83 -5.55 -34.40
C ASP A 65 7.58 -7.05 -34.25
N ASP A 66 7.65 -7.58 -33.02
CA ASP A 66 7.47 -9.01 -32.71
C ASP A 66 6.01 -9.47 -32.80
N ALA A 67 5.05 -8.58 -32.47
CA ALA A 67 3.64 -8.95 -32.45
C ALA A 67 2.71 -7.80 -32.87
N VAL A 68 1.61 -8.16 -33.49
CA VAL A 68 0.55 -7.21 -33.88
C VAL A 68 -0.79 -7.65 -33.30
N ILE A 69 -1.56 -6.69 -32.80
CA ILE A 69 -2.91 -6.93 -32.30
C ILE A 69 -3.96 -6.32 -33.27
N ASN A 70 -5.07 -7.01 -33.47
CA ASN A 70 -6.17 -6.54 -34.30
C ASN A 70 -7.18 -5.65 -33.56
N GLN A 71 -6.98 -5.42 -32.26
CA GLN A 71 -7.83 -4.58 -31.41
C GLN A 71 -7.51 -3.11 -31.64
N LYS A 72 -8.38 -2.40 -32.35
CA LYS A 72 -8.16 -1.01 -32.79
C LYS A 72 -7.91 0.01 -31.67
N ASN A 73 -8.45 -0.22 -30.47
CA ASN A 73 -8.32 0.69 -29.32
C ASN A 73 -7.28 0.20 -28.29
N ASN A 74 -6.28 -0.54 -28.72
CA ASN A 74 -5.20 -0.99 -27.86
C ASN A 74 -4.15 0.11 -27.70
N ALA A 75 -3.75 0.42 -26.46
CA ALA A 75 -2.81 1.47 -26.16
C ALA A 75 -1.38 1.16 -26.67
N PHE A 76 -0.96 -0.10 -26.67
CA PHE A 76 0.34 -0.51 -27.23
C PHE A 76 0.34 -0.38 -28.76
N LEU A 77 -0.77 -0.69 -29.44
CA LEU A 77 -0.90 -0.46 -30.87
C LEU A 77 -0.80 1.03 -31.19
N THR A 78 -1.38 1.90 -30.36
CA THR A 78 -1.25 3.35 -30.48
C THR A 78 0.22 3.79 -30.38
N MET A 79 1.01 3.18 -29.50
CA MET A 79 2.45 3.44 -29.43
C MET A 79 3.18 2.94 -30.68
N ALA A 80 2.95 1.70 -31.11
CA ALA A 80 3.56 1.08 -32.29
C ALA A 80 3.32 1.87 -33.58
N THR A 81 2.15 2.47 -33.70
CA THR A 81 1.75 3.28 -34.89
C THR A 81 2.09 4.76 -34.78
N GLY A 82 2.84 5.18 -33.73
CA GLY A 82 3.23 6.59 -33.55
C GLY A 82 2.12 7.51 -33.08
N GLY A 83 0.97 6.97 -32.67
CA GLY A 83 -0.16 7.76 -32.19
C GLY A 83 -0.06 8.20 -30.72
N TRP A 84 0.95 7.71 -29.99
CA TRP A 84 1.14 8.09 -28.59
C TRP A 84 1.73 9.51 -28.45
N THR A 85 1.24 10.24 -27.47
CA THR A 85 1.72 11.58 -27.13
C THR A 85 1.90 11.69 -25.63
N SER A 86 2.67 12.68 -25.16
CA SER A 86 2.89 12.96 -23.73
C SER A 86 1.62 13.34 -22.96
N ARG A 87 0.48 13.57 -23.65
CA ARG A 87 -0.82 13.81 -23.03
C ARG A 87 -1.59 12.54 -22.73
N LEU A 88 -1.15 11.40 -23.25
CA LEU A 88 -1.74 10.10 -23.01
C LEU A 88 -0.97 9.40 -21.90
N TRP A 89 -1.70 8.73 -21.02
CA TRP A 89 -1.07 7.84 -20.05
C TRP A 89 -0.34 6.72 -20.79
N THR A 90 0.88 6.43 -20.33
CA THR A 90 1.60 5.25 -20.84
C THR A 90 0.82 3.98 -20.52
N PRO A 91 0.77 2.98 -21.42
CA PRO A 91 0.14 1.68 -21.15
C PRO A 91 0.77 0.96 -19.96
N ILE A 92 2.04 1.25 -19.65
CA ILE A 92 2.78 0.70 -18.51
C ILE A 92 2.68 1.60 -17.27
N ASN A 93 1.70 2.49 -17.23
CA ASN A 93 1.51 3.42 -16.11
C ASN A 93 1.37 2.66 -14.78
N GLN A 94 2.23 3.05 -13.82
CA GLN A 94 2.25 2.49 -12.47
C GLN A 94 1.91 3.52 -11.39
N TRP A 95 1.64 4.77 -11.76
CA TRP A 95 1.57 5.88 -10.81
C TRP A 95 0.59 5.63 -9.68
N THR A 96 -0.68 5.47 -10.01
CA THR A 96 -1.74 5.35 -8.99
C THR A 96 -1.61 4.09 -8.15
N ASN A 97 -1.47 2.92 -8.79
CA ASN A 97 -1.44 1.65 -8.08
C ASN A 97 -0.21 1.53 -7.17
N SER A 98 0.96 1.92 -7.67
CA SER A 98 2.19 1.81 -6.88
C SER A 98 2.24 2.81 -5.73
N PHE A 99 1.85 4.08 -5.94
CA PHE A 99 1.83 5.04 -4.84
C PHE A 99 0.76 4.72 -3.79
N SER A 100 -0.42 4.26 -4.19
CA SER A 100 -1.42 3.77 -3.23
C SER A 100 -0.90 2.58 -2.43
N SER A 101 -0.23 1.64 -3.10
CA SER A 101 0.38 0.48 -2.43
C SER A 101 1.47 0.89 -1.44
N ILE A 102 2.35 1.82 -1.83
CA ILE A 102 3.40 2.35 -0.95
C ILE A 102 2.79 3.05 0.28
N GLN A 103 1.69 3.78 0.12
CA GLN A 103 0.96 4.38 1.25
C GLN A 103 0.41 3.32 2.21
N TYR A 104 -0.24 2.26 1.70
CA TYR A 104 -0.70 1.15 2.55
C TYR A 104 0.46 0.43 3.24
N ILE A 105 1.59 0.24 2.56
CA ILE A 105 2.80 -0.36 3.13
C ILE A 105 3.35 0.52 4.25
N ASN A 106 3.45 1.82 4.05
CA ASN A 106 3.97 2.74 5.06
C ASN A 106 3.07 2.77 6.29
N LEU A 107 1.75 2.85 6.10
CA LEU A 107 0.78 2.76 7.18
C LEU A 107 0.92 1.45 7.96
N PHE A 108 1.09 0.33 7.26
CA PHE A 108 1.33 -0.97 7.88
C PHE A 108 2.63 -0.99 8.68
N LEU A 109 3.74 -0.51 8.10
CA LEU A 109 5.06 -0.49 8.75
C LEU A 109 5.08 0.37 10.03
N GLU A 110 4.33 1.46 10.08
CA GLU A 110 4.21 2.30 11.28
C GLU A 110 3.45 1.61 12.43
N ASN A 111 2.65 0.61 12.12
CA ASN A 111 1.73 0.01 13.08
C ASN A 111 1.97 -1.48 13.36
N VAL A 112 2.73 -2.17 12.52
CA VAL A 112 2.92 -3.63 12.57
C VAL A 112 3.39 -4.15 13.94
N ASP A 113 4.19 -3.38 14.67
CA ASP A 113 4.70 -3.75 16.01
C ASP A 113 3.66 -3.58 17.13
N LYS A 114 2.55 -2.89 16.85
CA LYS A 114 1.46 -2.71 17.79
C LYS A 114 0.40 -3.80 17.65
N VAL A 115 0.48 -4.61 16.57
CA VAL A 115 -0.49 -5.65 16.27
C VAL A 115 -0.29 -6.85 17.17
N ARG A 116 -1.36 -7.33 17.78
CA ARG A 116 -1.39 -8.59 18.52
C ARG A 116 -1.48 -9.77 17.55
N TRP A 117 -0.33 -10.17 17.00
CA TRP A 117 -0.26 -11.22 15.99
C TRP A 117 -0.64 -12.61 16.53
N SER A 118 -0.33 -12.88 17.80
CA SER A 118 -0.62 -14.14 18.47
C SER A 118 -0.61 -13.93 19.98
N ASP A 119 -1.23 -14.83 20.73
CA ASP A 119 -1.11 -14.91 22.19
C ASP A 119 0.25 -15.47 22.62
N ASP A 120 0.92 -16.21 21.75
CA ASP A 120 2.28 -16.70 21.92
C ASP A 120 3.27 -15.62 21.46
N ALA A 121 4.12 -15.17 22.37
CA ALA A 121 5.05 -14.08 22.12
C ALA A 121 6.10 -14.40 21.04
N GLU A 122 6.57 -15.65 20.96
CA GLU A 122 7.54 -16.08 19.95
C GLU A 122 6.90 -16.09 18.58
N LYS A 123 5.70 -16.66 18.45
CA LYS A 123 4.94 -16.66 17.22
C LYS A 123 4.59 -15.23 16.77
N ALA A 124 4.21 -14.35 17.71
CA ALA A 124 3.92 -12.95 17.41
C ALA A 124 5.12 -12.24 16.80
N GLN A 125 6.32 -12.45 17.34
CA GLN A 125 7.56 -11.87 16.81
C GLN A 125 7.90 -12.39 15.41
N LEU A 126 7.77 -13.69 15.17
CA LEU A 126 8.00 -14.31 13.86
C LEU A 126 7.03 -13.76 12.82
N PHE A 127 5.76 -13.59 13.20
CA PHE A 127 4.74 -13.03 12.31
C PHE A 127 5.03 -11.57 11.96
N ALA A 128 5.32 -10.75 12.97
CA ALA A 128 5.68 -9.34 12.76
C ALA A 128 6.92 -9.21 11.88
N ARG A 129 7.97 -10.03 12.14
CA ARG A 129 9.21 -10.05 11.34
C ARG A 129 8.93 -10.37 9.87
N ARG A 130 8.19 -11.45 9.60
CA ARG A 130 7.86 -11.87 8.24
C ARG A 130 7.06 -10.82 7.50
N THR A 131 5.98 -10.31 8.10
CA THR A 131 5.11 -9.34 7.44
C THR A 131 5.79 -7.98 7.21
N LYS A 132 6.74 -7.60 8.08
CA LYS A 132 7.65 -6.47 7.82
C LYS A 132 8.53 -6.73 6.61
N GLY A 133 9.12 -7.91 6.51
CA GLY A 133 9.95 -8.28 5.37
C GLY A 133 9.16 -8.25 4.07
N GLU A 134 7.92 -8.78 4.05
CA GLU A 134 7.01 -8.69 2.92
C GLU A 134 6.73 -7.21 2.54
N ALA A 135 6.44 -6.38 3.54
CA ALA A 135 6.14 -4.96 3.33
C ALA A 135 7.33 -4.21 2.70
N TYR A 136 8.55 -4.41 3.20
CA TYR A 136 9.74 -3.80 2.62
C TYR A 136 10.01 -4.30 1.21
N GLY A 137 9.93 -5.60 0.97
CA GLY A 137 10.12 -6.19 -0.37
C GLY A 137 9.13 -5.64 -1.39
N LEU A 138 7.86 -5.56 -1.01
CA LEU A 138 6.80 -4.97 -1.86
C LEU A 138 7.06 -3.48 -2.11
N ARG A 139 7.51 -2.71 -1.11
CA ARG A 139 7.81 -1.28 -1.31
C ARG A 139 8.95 -1.06 -2.30
N GLY A 140 10.02 -1.81 -2.16
CA GLY A 140 11.14 -1.79 -3.11
C GLY A 140 10.69 -2.16 -4.53
N MET A 141 9.87 -3.20 -4.68
CA MET A 141 9.32 -3.63 -5.95
C MET A 141 8.42 -2.56 -6.59
N PHE A 142 7.50 -1.94 -5.84
CA PHE A 142 6.65 -0.87 -6.40
C PHE A 142 7.44 0.37 -6.79
N LEU A 143 8.47 0.73 -6.03
CA LEU A 143 9.36 1.82 -6.39
C LEU A 143 10.16 1.50 -7.67
N TYR A 144 10.58 0.25 -7.87
CA TYR A 144 11.18 -0.22 -9.12
C TYR A 144 10.24 -0.04 -10.31
N TYR A 145 8.97 -0.47 -10.20
CA TYR A 145 7.99 -0.28 -11.27
C TYR A 145 7.71 1.19 -11.57
N LEU A 146 7.68 2.05 -10.54
CA LEU A 146 7.56 3.49 -10.73
C LEU A 146 8.76 4.07 -11.48
N LEU A 147 9.98 3.70 -11.11
CA LEU A 147 11.18 4.14 -11.82
C LEU A 147 11.18 3.69 -13.28
N ARG A 148 10.87 2.43 -13.53
CA ARG A 148 10.82 1.85 -14.87
C ARG A 148 9.84 2.61 -15.78
N ALA A 149 8.69 3.03 -15.24
CA ALA A 149 7.62 3.66 -16.01
C ALA A 149 7.71 5.18 -16.09
N HIS A 150 8.28 5.83 -15.07
CA HIS A 150 8.12 7.28 -14.88
C HIS A 150 9.43 8.04 -14.64
N ALA A 151 10.59 7.38 -14.54
CA ALA A 151 11.87 8.07 -14.49
C ALA A 151 12.20 8.72 -15.83
N GLY A 152 13.04 9.74 -15.81
CA GLY A 152 13.48 10.42 -17.02
C GLY A 152 14.27 11.71 -16.75
N PHE A 153 14.79 12.31 -17.79
CA PHE A 153 15.57 13.53 -17.70
C PHE A 153 14.67 14.74 -17.37
N GLY A 154 15.13 15.56 -16.43
CA GLY A 154 14.56 16.87 -16.12
C GLY A 154 14.99 17.94 -17.13
N GLU A 155 14.49 19.16 -16.93
CA GLU A 155 14.76 20.31 -17.85
C GLU A 155 16.23 20.67 -17.92
N ASN A 156 16.98 20.47 -16.82
CA ASN A 156 18.41 20.76 -16.74
C ASN A 156 19.30 19.57 -17.16
N GLY A 157 18.71 18.49 -17.69
CA GLY A 157 19.43 17.30 -18.11
C GLY A 157 19.80 16.34 -16.97
N GLU A 158 19.34 16.58 -15.74
CA GLU A 158 19.47 15.66 -14.63
C GLU A 158 18.56 14.44 -14.78
N LEU A 159 19.04 13.26 -14.40
CA LEU A 159 18.24 12.06 -14.40
C LEU A 159 17.42 11.97 -13.10
N LEU A 160 16.12 12.16 -13.22
CA LEU A 160 15.17 12.16 -12.13
C LEU A 160 14.43 10.82 -12.02
N GLY A 161 14.21 10.40 -10.79
CA GLY A 161 13.33 9.29 -10.42
C GLY A 161 11.89 9.75 -10.24
N VAL A 162 11.29 9.37 -9.13
CA VAL A 162 9.93 9.70 -8.70
C VAL A 162 9.96 10.26 -7.28
N PRO A 163 8.88 10.86 -6.75
CA PRO A 163 8.79 11.19 -5.33
C PRO A 163 9.00 9.94 -4.47
N ARG A 164 9.86 10.04 -3.44
CA ARG A 164 10.12 8.94 -2.52
C ARG A 164 9.18 9.04 -1.33
N LEU A 165 8.34 8.02 -1.14
CA LEU A 165 7.47 7.89 0.01
C LEU A 165 8.01 6.81 0.95
N THR A 166 8.66 7.23 2.03
CA THR A 166 9.23 6.33 3.06
C THR A 166 8.41 6.29 4.35
N GLU A 167 7.42 7.15 4.45
CA GLU A 167 6.50 7.28 5.59
C GLU A 167 5.06 7.45 5.11
N TYR A 168 4.11 7.20 5.99
CA TYR A 168 2.69 7.38 5.69
C TYR A 168 2.33 8.87 5.62
N LEU A 169 1.73 9.29 4.52
CA LEU A 169 1.27 10.67 4.34
C LEU A 169 -0.20 10.78 4.74
N THR A 170 -0.48 11.72 5.63
CA THR A 170 -1.83 12.09 6.04
C THR A 170 -2.35 13.27 5.23
N ILE A 171 -3.62 13.63 5.44
CA ILE A 171 -4.21 14.83 4.83
C ILE A 171 -3.49 16.14 5.24
N ASN A 172 -2.77 16.12 6.36
CA ASN A 172 -2.00 17.27 6.85
C ASN A 172 -0.54 17.27 6.36
N SER A 173 -0.12 16.25 5.67
CA SER A 173 1.24 16.16 5.11
C SER A 173 1.38 17.03 3.86
N ASP A 174 2.60 17.46 3.56
CA ASP A 174 2.88 18.08 2.25
C ASP A 174 2.79 17.00 1.17
N LEU A 175 1.74 17.09 0.35
CA LEU A 175 1.50 16.15 -0.75
C LEU A 175 2.21 16.57 -2.05
N ASN A 176 2.82 17.75 -2.07
CA ASN A 176 3.50 18.28 -3.26
C ASN A 176 4.99 17.92 -3.25
N LEU A 177 5.29 16.63 -3.19
CA LEU A 177 6.64 16.12 -3.12
C LEU A 177 7.37 16.26 -4.45
N PRO A 178 8.60 16.80 -4.47
CA PRO A 178 9.40 16.84 -5.68
C PRO A 178 9.87 15.44 -6.09
N ARG A 179 10.25 15.30 -7.36
CA ARG A 179 10.94 14.10 -7.83
C ARG A 179 12.32 14.02 -7.18
N ALA A 180 12.67 12.85 -6.67
CA ALA A 180 14.02 12.57 -6.19
C ALA A 180 14.96 12.30 -7.37
N SER A 181 16.27 12.28 -7.13
CA SER A 181 17.22 11.79 -8.13
C SER A 181 16.96 10.31 -8.42
N PHE A 182 17.29 9.86 -9.62
CA PHE A 182 17.21 8.43 -9.97
C PHE A 182 18.07 7.58 -9.02
N ALA A 183 19.28 8.07 -8.72
CA ALA A 183 20.21 7.38 -7.82
C ALA A 183 19.62 7.19 -6.41
N ASP A 184 18.99 8.22 -5.85
CA ASP A 184 18.34 8.12 -4.53
C ASP A 184 17.18 7.12 -4.50
N CYS A 185 16.42 7.04 -5.60
CA CYS A 185 15.36 6.05 -5.72
C CYS A 185 15.93 4.63 -5.78
N VAL A 186 17.03 4.42 -6.52
CA VAL A 186 17.73 3.13 -6.58
C VAL A 186 18.27 2.73 -5.20
N GLN A 187 18.88 3.68 -4.48
CA GLN A 187 19.35 3.43 -3.11
C GLN A 187 18.20 3.05 -2.16
N GLN A 188 17.03 3.67 -2.31
CA GLN A 188 15.87 3.30 -1.52
C GLN A 188 15.39 1.88 -1.85
N ILE A 189 15.39 1.49 -3.13
CA ILE A 189 15.05 0.11 -3.53
C ILE A 189 16.00 -0.88 -2.87
N TYR A 190 17.31 -0.66 -2.95
CA TYR A 190 18.29 -1.54 -2.32
C TYR A 190 18.09 -1.61 -0.80
N SER A 191 17.92 -0.47 -0.14
CA SER A 191 17.69 -0.44 1.32
C SER A 191 16.43 -1.21 1.73
N ASP A 192 15.36 -1.15 0.95
CA ASP A 192 14.13 -1.90 1.23
C ASP A 192 14.31 -3.40 0.96
N LEU A 193 15.00 -3.77 -0.11
CA LEU A 193 15.27 -5.18 -0.42
C LEU A 193 16.24 -5.83 0.58
N GLU A 194 17.26 -5.11 1.05
CA GLU A 194 18.17 -5.57 2.10
C GLU A 194 17.41 -5.86 3.40
N LYS A 195 16.49 -4.96 3.80
CA LYS A 195 15.62 -5.21 4.96
C LYS A 195 14.69 -6.40 4.75
N ALA A 196 14.17 -6.56 3.55
CA ALA A 196 13.34 -7.71 3.23
C ALA A 196 14.14 -9.02 3.32
N GLU A 197 15.36 -9.05 2.78
CA GLU A 197 16.26 -10.22 2.87
C GLU A 197 16.61 -10.58 4.31
N GLU A 198 16.87 -9.58 5.17
CA GLU A 198 17.15 -9.80 6.59
C GLU A 198 15.96 -10.37 7.37
N LEU A 199 14.73 -9.95 7.00
CA LEU A 199 13.53 -10.25 7.76
C LEU A 199 12.77 -11.49 7.27
N LEU A 200 12.86 -11.80 5.98
CA LEU A 200 12.14 -12.92 5.38
C LEU A 200 12.87 -14.25 5.63
N PRO A 201 12.12 -15.35 5.85
CA PRO A 201 12.72 -16.68 5.86
C PRO A 201 13.15 -17.09 4.44
N TRP A 202 14.24 -17.86 4.34
CA TRP A 202 14.72 -18.41 3.06
C TRP A 202 13.71 -19.34 2.39
N GLU A 203 13.01 -20.14 3.22
CA GLU A 203 11.98 -21.08 2.77
C GLU A 203 10.79 -21.04 3.73
N TYR A 204 9.59 -21.05 3.19
CA TYR A 204 8.37 -21.14 4.00
C TYR A 204 8.20 -22.51 4.66
N ASN A 205 8.96 -23.51 4.25
CA ASN A 205 8.97 -24.85 4.83
C ASN A 205 10.01 -25.02 5.94
N ASP A 206 10.76 -23.99 6.28
CA ASP A 206 11.68 -24.05 7.41
C ASP A 206 10.88 -23.98 8.71
N VAL A 207 10.73 -25.16 9.32
CA VAL A 207 9.99 -25.34 10.58
C VAL A 207 10.59 -24.56 11.76
N ASN A 208 11.85 -24.12 11.64
CA ASN A 208 12.50 -23.34 12.68
C ASN A 208 12.18 -21.84 12.59
N GLU A 209 11.84 -21.35 11.39
CA GLU A 209 11.57 -19.92 11.17
C GLU A 209 10.09 -19.60 10.99
N VAL A 210 9.30 -20.56 10.47
CA VAL A 210 7.85 -20.39 10.26
C VAL A 210 7.10 -21.53 10.93
N PRO A 211 6.46 -21.29 12.08
CA PRO A 211 5.65 -22.30 12.76
C PRO A 211 4.60 -22.93 11.84
N ALA A 212 4.33 -24.23 12.03
CA ALA A 212 3.45 -25.02 11.18
C ALA A 212 2.04 -24.39 10.99
N ASP A 213 1.54 -23.73 12.02
CA ASP A 213 0.24 -23.01 11.98
C ASP A 213 0.21 -21.86 10.97
N PHE A 214 1.38 -21.33 10.60
CA PHE A 214 1.54 -20.25 9.63
C PHE A 214 1.98 -20.74 8.25
N GLN A 215 2.52 -21.93 8.15
CA GLN A 215 2.91 -22.53 6.85
C GLN A 215 1.70 -22.75 5.95
N SER A 216 0.56 -23.16 6.52
CA SER A 216 -0.67 -23.38 5.75
C SER A 216 -1.22 -22.11 5.11
N ILE A 217 -1.05 -20.95 5.75
CA ILE A 217 -1.49 -19.65 5.22
C ILE A 217 -0.59 -19.19 4.06
N THR A 218 0.67 -19.63 4.04
CA THR A 218 1.66 -19.22 3.05
C THR A 218 1.76 -20.19 1.88
N GLN A 219 1.56 -21.49 2.08
CA GLN A 219 1.62 -22.50 1.04
C GLN A 219 0.54 -22.34 -0.02
N ASP A 220 -0.66 -21.92 0.35
CA ASP A 220 -1.76 -21.68 -0.58
C ASP A 220 -1.61 -20.38 -1.38
N LYS A 221 -0.71 -19.49 -0.99
CA LYS A 221 -0.46 -18.21 -1.67
C LYS A 221 0.80 -18.20 -2.54
N GLY A 222 1.60 -19.24 -2.46
CA GLY A 222 2.83 -19.42 -3.26
C GLY A 222 2.68 -20.25 -4.52
N LYS A 223 1.44 -20.60 -4.91
CA LYS A 223 1.14 -21.37 -6.12
C LYS A 223 0.42 -20.54 -7.15
#